data_7b2d5efcaea383fb6a4bc82046edc5f7
#
_entry.id   7b2d5efcaea383fb6a4bc82046edc5f7
#
_cell.length_a   1.000
_cell.length_b   1.000
_cell.length_c   1.000
_cell.angle_alpha   90.00
_cell.angle_beta   90.00
_cell.angle_gamma   90.00
#
_symmetry.space_group_name_H-M   'P 1'
#
loop_
_entity.id
_entity.type
_entity.pdbx_description
1 polymer ?
#
loop_
_entity_poly.entity_id
_entity_poly.type
_entity_poly.pdbx_seq_one_letter_code
_entity_poly.pdbx_strand_id
1 'polypeptide(L)'
;MKIHAYKYQGAGNDFVIIDNRDGEYDNISPKIVNRLCDRRFGIGGDGLMLLGKSERYDFSMRYFNSDGPEGTMCGNGGRCLVAFASKMGLEKFEFEAIDGYHKADVLQKGEHANIVRLKMIDIDDFGPFTPSTTEGRSELLKAASLECDAATLECDAAPDCFFINTGSPHYVEYVKNVADYPVDALGKYWRWHKDFEKGTNVNFVEVIPTSPNSAIKALQQYGILGAEENLCGSLKVRTYERGVEAETFACGTGVTASALTAFRRRMLQLAMSVTPDAATSTSAATSASSATSASSATSASAATSASAATSASADTSASAVHSASAANPARPCTTLPAECAHGHKYIYAVNALGGELAVEFEYEKEAGNGSGNVSGNVSGKFRNIYLTGPATFVFETDIEIF
;
A
#
# COMPACT_ATOMS: atom_id res chain seq x y z
N MET A 1 -17.08 5.63 39.19
CA MET A 1 -17.28 6.58 38.08
C MET A 1 -17.94 5.81 36.94
N LYS A 2 -19.08 6.31 36.40
CA LYS A 2 -19.78 5.68 35.26
C LYS A 2 -19.31 6.34 33.99
N ILE A 3 -18.87 5.55 33.00
CA ILE A 3 -18.35 6.03 31.72
C ILE A 3 -19.20 5.40 30.62
N HIS A 4 -19.72 6.23 29.69
CA HIS A 4 -20.33 5.78 28.46
C HIS A 4 -19.27 5.71 27.37
N ALA A 5 -19.13 4.55 26.72
CA ALA A 5 -18.08 4.33 25.74
C ALA A 5 -18.60 3.54 24.53
N TYR A 6 -17.91 3.72 23.42
CA TYR A 6 -18.20 3.10 22.13
C TYR A 6 -17.04 2.19 21.75
N LYS A 7 -17.37 1.04 21.17
CA LYS A 7 -16.39 0.12 20.63
C LYS A 7 -16.36 0.18 19.12
N TYR A 8 -15.19 0.42 18.57
CA TYR A 8 -14.93 0.42 17.12
C TYR A 8 -13.78 -0.51 16.79
N GLN A 9 -13.74 -0.98 15.53
CA GLN A 9 -12.59 -1.65 14.97
C GLN A 9 -12.30 -1.15 13.56
N GLY A 10 -11.00 -1.10 13.20
CA GLY A 10 -10.52 -0.74 11.88
C GLY A 10 -9.42 -1.71 11.44
N ALA A 11 -9.73 -2.55 10.46
CA ALA A 11 -8.79 -3.56 9.96
C ALA A 11 -8.18 -4.44 11.06
N GLY A 12 -9.00 -4.87 12.03
CA GLY A 12 -8.61 -5.78 13.11
C GLY A 12 -8.07 -5.09 14.38
N ASN A 13 -7.63 -3.84 14.33
CA ASN A 13 -7.36 -3.08 15.55
C ASN A 13 -8.67 -2.56 16.15
N ASP A 14 -8.82 -2.72 17.45
CA ASP A 14 -10.05 -2.40 18.14
C ASP A 14 -9.83 -1.36 19.25
N PHE A 15 -10.73 -0.39 19.32
CA PHE A 15 -10.58 0.80 20.14
C PHE A 15 -11.80 1.04 21.01
N VAL A 16 -11.55 1.53 22.22
CA VAL A 16 -12.57 2.16 23.07
C VAL A 16 -12.58 3.65 22.71
N ILE A 17 -13.76 4.22 22.43
CA ILE A 17 -13.91 5.63 22.11
C ILE A 17 -14.87 6.29 23.08
N ILE A 18 -14.54 7.49 23.54
CA ILE A 18 -15.36 8.29 24.44
C ILE A 18 -15.60 9.66 23.78
N ASP A 19 -16.85 10.13 23.80
CA ASP A 19 -17.16 11.53 23.49
C ASP A 19 -16.74 12.41 24.67
N ASN A 20 -15.68 13.16 24.48
CA ASN A 20 -15.10 14.05 25.47
C ASN A 20 -15.22 15.52 25.06
N ARG A 21 -16.23 15.87 24.26
CA ARG A 21 -16.43 17.26 23.82
C ARG A 21 -16.83 18.20 24.95
N ASP A 22 -17.26 17.67 26.08
CA ASP A 22 -17.52 18.44 27.33
C ASP A 22 -16.28 18.60 28.21
N GLY A 23 -15.18 17.87 27.97
CA GLY A 23 -13.91 17.93 28.68
C GLY A 23 -13.87 17.13 29.98
N GLU A 24 -14.88 16.28 30.26
CA GLU A 24 -14.95 15.50 31.50
C GLU A 24 -13.71 14.59 31.71
N TYR A 25 -13.14 14.08 30.59
CA TYR A 25 -12.03 13.14 30.61
C TYR A 25 -10.68 13.74 30.21
N ASP A 26 -10.53 15.07 30.24
CA ASP A 26 -9.26 15.74 29.87
C ASP A 26 -8.07 15.26 30.70
N ASN A 27 -8.32 14.94 31.98
CA ASN A 27 -7.33 14.47 32.93
C ASN A 27 -7.46 12.96 33.23
N ILE A 28 -7.90 12.16 32.26
CA ILE A 28 -8.03 10.71 32.43
C ILE A 28 -6.69 10.09 32.84
N SER A 29 -6.69 9.28 33.92
CA SER A 29 -5.46 8.69 34.40
C SER A 29 -5.06 7.44 33.62
N PRO A 30 -3.76 7.12 33.50
CA PRO A 30 -3.29 5.88 32.86
C PRO A 30 -3.92 4.61 33.45
N LYS A 31 -4.26 4.61 34.74
CA LYS A 31 -4.96 3.50 35.37
C LYS A 31 -6.36 3.27 34.82
N ILE A 32 -7.10 4.36 34.56
CA ILE A 32 -8.46 4.26 33.99
C ILE A 32 -8.35 3.80 32.53
N VAL A 33 -7.41 4.34 31.74
CA VAL A 33 -7.15 3.88 30.36
C VAL A 33 -6.86 2.37 30.33
N ASN A 34 -5.90 1.92 31.13
CA ASN A 34 -5.54 0.51 31.22
C ASN A 34 -6.74 -0.35 31.62
N ARG A 35 -7.55 0.11 32.61
CA ARG A 35 -8.74 -0.61 33.06
C ARG A 35 -9.80 -0.71 31.97
N LEU A 36 -10.03 0.37 31.20
CA LEU A 36 -10.98 0.38 30.07
C LEU A 36 -10.54 -0.55 28.94
N CYS A 37 -9.23 -0.57 28.65
CA CYS A 37 -8.64 -1.36 27.57
C CYS A 37 -8.40 -2.84 27.95
N ASP A 38 -8.51 -3.20 29.23
CA ASP A 38 -8.37 -4.60 29.68
C ASP A 38 -9.46 -5.48 29.07
N ARG A 39 -9.05 -6.54 28.34
CA ARG A 39 -9.98 -7.43 27.61
C ARG A 39 -10.77 -8.39 28.52
N ARG A 40 -10.40 -8.51 29.78
CA ARG A 40 -11.06 -9.41 30.76
C ARG A 40 -11.87 -8.64 31.79
N PHE A 41 -11.39 -7.46 32.17
CA PHE A 41 -11.97 -6.70 33.28
C PHE A 41 -12.51 -5.34 32.87
N GLY A 42 -12.30 -4.90 31.62
CA GLY A 42 -12.80 -3.67 31.04
C GLY A 42 -13.67 -3.94 29.81
N ILE A 43 -13.71 -2.97 28.92
CA ILE A 43 -14.34 -3.08 27.60
C ILE A 43 -13.42 -3.88 26.66
N GLY A 44 -12.12 -3.74 26.85
CA GLY A 44 -11.09 -4.33 26.01
C GLY A 44 -10.80 -3.53 24.75
N GLY A 45 -9.53 -3.39 24.41
CA GLY A 45 -9.10 -2.69 23.18
C GLY A 45 -7.60 -2.50 23.13
N ASP A 46 -7.11 -2.22 21.92
CA ASP A 46 -5.70 -1.88 21.67
C ASP A 46 -5.36 -0.48 22.17
N GLY A 47 -6.39 0.35 22.38
CA GLY A 47 -6.25 1.69 22.93
C GLY A 47 -7.58 2.39 23.18
N LEU A 48 -7.47 3.54 23.84
CA LEU A 48 -8.57 4.45 24.13
C LEU A 48 -8.41 5.71 23.26
N MET A 49 -9.50 6.20 22.71
CA MET A 49 -9.55 7.50 22.03
C MET A 49 -10.60 8.41 22.65
N LEU A 50 -10.24 9.68 22.77
CA LEU A 50 -11.15 10.74 23.17
C LEU A 50 -11.43 11.65 21.97
N LEU A 51 -12.71 11.84 21.65
CA LEU A 51 -13.19 12.87 20.74
C LEU A 51 -13.39 14.15 21.53
N GLY A 52 -12.51 15.14 21.36
CA GLY A 52 -12.57 16.42 22.06
C GLY A 52 -12.96 17.57 21.15
N LYS A 53 -13.22 18.76 21.74
CA LYS A 53 -13.35 20.00 20.98
C LYS A 53 -11.98 20.48 20.52
N SER A 54 -11.95 21.19 19.41
CA SER A 54 -10.81 21.96 18.94
C SER A 54 -11.23 23.41 18.71
N GLU A 55 -10.32 24.36 18.99
CA GLU A 55 -10.52 25.78 18.67
C GLU A 55 -10.15 26.09 17.21
N ARG A 56 -9.39 25.21 16.56
CA ARG A 56 -8.83 25.45 15.22
C ARG A 56 -9.43 24.57 14.13
N TYR A 57 -9.93 23.39 14.52
CA TYR A 57 -10.41 22.38 13.60
C TYR A 57 -11.80 21.87 14.00
N ASP A 58 -12.33 20.90 13.28
CA ASP A 58 -13.68 20.36 13.55
C ASP A 58 -13.75 19.62 14.90
N PHE A 59 -12.63 18.97 15.29
CA PHE A 59 -12.48 18.28 16.58
C PHE A 59 -11.00 18.05 16.92
N SER A 60 -10.74 17.53 18.12
CA SER A 60 -9.44 17.03 18.54
C SER A 60 -9.49 15.53 18.83
N MET A 61 -8.36 14.86 18.66
CA MET A 61 -8.14 13.46 18.96
C MET A 61 -7.07 13.32 20.04
N ARG A 62 -7.38 12.61 21.11
CA ARG A 62 -6.35 12.08 21.99
C ARG A 62 -6.40 10.56 21.94
N TYR A 63 -5.26 9.96 21.71
CA TYR A 63 -5.10 8.52 21.65
C TYR A 63 -4.19 8.03 22.79
N PHE A 64 -4.61 6.99 23.47
CA PHE A 64 -3.86 6.37 24.54
C PHE A 64 -3.68 4.88 24.19
N ASN A 65 -2.45 4.40 24.33
CA ASN A 65 -2.17 2.97 24.24
C ASN A 65 -2.85 2.24 25.40
N SER A 66 -3.13 0.95 25.24
CA SER A 66 -3.82 0.14 26.25
C SER A 66 -3.08 0.05 27.61
N ASP A 67 -1.78 0.32 27.63
CA ASP A 67 -0.95 0.39 28.84
C ASP A 67 -0.99 1.77 29.54
N GLY A 68 -1.69 2.75 28.94
CA GLY A 68 -2.00 4.04 29.56
C GLY A 68 -1.36 5.28 28.98
N PRO A 69 -0.14 5.28 28.43
CA PRO A 69 0.50 6.46 27.87
C PRO A 69 -0.22 7.00 26.63
N GLU A 70 -0.23 8.34 26.49
CA GLU A 70 -0.71 9.00 25.28
C GLU A 70 0.28 8.75 24.12
N GLY A 71 -0.26 8.37 22.96
CA GLY A 71 0.47 8.05 21.75
C GLY A 71 0.09 8.94 20.58
N THR A 72 0.87 8.86 19.50
CA THR A 72 0.60 9.52 18.23
C THR A 72 -0.60 8.88 17.52
N MET A 73 -1.20 9.59 16.58
CA MET A 73 -2.32 9.10 15.79
C MET A 73 -1.97 7.78 15.08
N CYS A 74 -2.80 6.77 15.28
CA CYS A 74 -2.75 5.50 14.56
C CYS A 74 -3.69 5.56 13.36
N GLY A 75 -3.24 5.17 12.16
CA GLY A 75 -4.06 5.23 10.95
C GLY A 75 -5.39 4.45 11.06
N ASN A 76 -5.38 3.29 11.72
CA ASN A 76 -6.60 2.51 11.97
C ASN A 76 -7.50 3.21 13.00
N GLY A 77 -6.90 3.76 14.07
CA GLY A 77 -7.60 4.53 15.09
C GLY A 77 -8.19 5.83 14.54
N GLY A 78 -7.44 6.57 13.74
CA GLY A 78 -7.91 7.79 13.10
C GLY A 78 -9.18 7.54 12.26
N ARG A 79 -9.22 6.45 11.46
CA ARG A 79 -10.43 6.10 10.72
C ARG A 79 -11.61 5.78 11.65
N CYS A 80 -11.37 5.05 12.75
CA CYS A 80 -12.40 4.74 13.74
C CYS A 80 -12.95 6.00 14.41
N LEU A 81 -12.10 6.94 14.80
CA LEU A 81 -12.53 8.19 15.42
C LEU A 81 -13.32 9.07 14.45
N VAL A 82 -12.90 9.14 13.17
CA VAL A 82 -13.65 9.86 12.12
C VAL A 82 -15.03 9.23 11.90
N ALA A 83 -15.12 7.91 11.85
CA ALA A 83 -16.41 7.22 11.75
C ALA A 83 -17.31 7.51 12.97
N PHE A 84 -16.73 7.55 14.17
CA PHE A 84 -17.42 7.94 15.38
C PHE A 84 -17.85 9.41 15.35
N ALA A 85 -16.98 10.34 14.96
CA ALA A 85 -17.31 11.76 14.80
C ALA A 85 -18.48 11.95 13.82
N SER A 86 -18.50 11.20 12.71
CA SER A 86 -19.64 11.20 11.79
C SER A 86 -20.93 10.69 12.43
N LYS A 87 -20.87 9.64 13.27
CA LYS A 87 -22.03 9.14 14.06
C LYS A 87 -22.52 10.24 15.05
N MET A 88 -21.59 11.02 15.61
CA MET A 88 -21.90 12.15 16.51
C MET A 88 -22.36 13.42 15.79
N GLY A 89 -22.61 13.35 14.47
CA GLY A 89 -23.21 14.43 13.69
C GLY A 89 -22.22 15.40 13.07
N LEU A 90 -20.90 15.16 13.14
CA LEU A 90 -19.93 15.97 12.42
C LEU A 90 -19.95 15.64 10.93
N GLU A 91 -19.80 16.67 10.09
CA GLU A 91 -19.81 16.54 8.62
C GLU A 91 -18.45 16.83 7.99
N LYS A 92 -17.56 17.47 8.75
CA LYS A 92 -16.18 17.78 8.36
C LYS A 92 -15.22 17.09 9.30
N PHE A 93 -14.05 16.69 8.79
CA PHE A 93 -13.14 15.82 9.50
C PHE A 93 -11.69 16.31 9.37
N GLU A 94 -11.49 17.61 9.62
CA GLU A 94 -10.19 18.18 9.89
C GLU A 94 -9.98 18.20 11.41
N PHE A 95 -8.89 17.60 11.89
CA PHE A 95 -8.67 17.44 13.31
C PHE A 95 -7.21 17.55 13.70
N GLU A 96 -6.98 17.78 14.96
CA GLU A 96 -5.65 17.78 15.56
C GLU A 96 -5.48 16.60 16.52
N ALA A 97 -4.28 16.04 16.53
CA ALA A 97 -3.80 15.08 17.50
C ALA A 97 -2.46 15.58 18.08
N ILE A 98 -1.84 14.80 18.98
CA ILE A 98 -0.57 15.18 19.60
C ILE A 98 0.57 15.35 18.57
N ASP A 99 0.48 14.68 17.44
CA ASP A 99 1.44 14.71 16.32
C ASP A 99 1.07 15.74 15.23
N GLY A 100 -0.01 16.52 15.42
CA GLY A 100 -0.35 17.66 14.58
C GLY A 100 -1.70 17.55 13.87
N TYR A 101 -1.77 18.19 12.70
CA TYR A 101 -2.97 18.29 11.88
C TYR A 101 -3.21 17.04 11.06
N HIS A 102 -4.48 16.64 11.00
CA HIS A 102 -4.96 15.52 10.21
C HIS A 102 -6.24 15.89 9.46
N LYS A 103 -6.49 15.18 8.36
CA LYS A 103 -7.67 15.33 7.53
C LYS A 103 -8.19 13.98 7.07
N ALA A 104 -9.51 13.84 7.01
CA ALA A 104 -10.15 12.66 6.51
C ALA A 104 -11.44 12.98 5.74
N ASP A 105 -11.92 12.00 4.99
CA ASP A 105 -13.23 12.02 4.34
C ASP A 105 -13.97 10.72 4.69
N VAL A 106 -15.28 10.80 4.88
CA VAL A 106 -16.16 9.64 4.93
C VAL A 106 -16.74 9.41 3.54
N LEU A 107 -16.22 8.43 2.82
CA LEU A 107 -16.62 8.13 1.43
C LEU A 107 -17.99 7.44 1.37
N GLN A 108 -18.26 6.57 2.35
CA GLN A 108 -19.53 5.89 2.47
C GLN A 108 -19.94 5.80 3.94
N LYS A 109 -21.23 6.02 4.20
CA LYS A 109 -21.86 5.82 5.51
C LYS A 109 -22.69 4.55 5.46
N GLY A 110 -22.40 3.59 6.33
CA GLY A 110 -23.18 2.37 6.51
C GLY A 110 -23.73 2.27 7.92
N GLU A 111 -24.67 1.38 8.14
CA GLU A 111 -25.29 1.18 9.45
C GLU A 111 -24.26 0.79 10.52
N HIS A 112 -23.35 -0.11 10.19
CA HIS A 112 -22.34 -0.61 11.12
C HIS A 112 -20.90 -0.23 10.74
N ALA A 113 -20.64 0.12 9.49
CA ALA A 113 -19.31 0.44 9.02
C ALA A 113 -19.32 1.64 8.06
N ASN A 114 -18.42 2.57 8.29
CA ASN A 114 -18.12 3.64 7.36
C ASN A 114 -16.83 3.33 6.61
N ILE A 115 -16.76 3.76 5.35
CA ILE A 115 -15.52 3.77 4.61
C ILE A 115 -14.89 5.14 4.78
N VAL A 116 -13.73 5.17 5.40
CA VAL A 116 -13.00 6.40 5.75
C VAL A 116 -11.69 6.46 4.98
N ARG A 117 -11.44 7.61 4.35
CA ARG A 117 -10.21 7.97 3.68
C ARG A 117 -9.46 8.97 4.54
N LEU A 118 -8.31 8.54 5.08
CA LEU A 118 -7.48 9.34 5.98
C LEU A 118 -6.24 9.84 5.24
N LYS A 119 -5.97 11.15 5.30
CA LYS A 119 -4.74 11.76 4.76
C LYS A 119 -3.55 11.28 5.59
N MET A 120 -2.56 10.74 4.90
CA MET A 120 -1.26 10.38 5.45
C MET A 120 -0.24 11.51 5.18
N ILE A 121 0.92 11.45 5.83
CA ILE A 121 1.99 12.41 5.57
C ILE A 121 2.51 12.24 4.15
N ASP A 122 2.88 13.33 3.52
CA ASP A 122 3.56 13.32 2.22
C ASP A 122 5.00 12.83 2.40
N ILE A 123 5.52 12.11 1.43
CA ILE A 123 6.83 11.46 1.48
C ILE A 123 7.71 12.03 0.38
N ASP A 124 8.90 12.44 0.77
CA ASP A 124 9.96 12.77 -0.19
C ASP A 124 10.58 11.49 -0.77
N ASP A 125 11.63 11.66 -1.56
CA ASP A 125 12.27 10.53 -2.22
C ASP A 125 12.85 9.51 -1.22
N PHE A 126 12.78 8.25 -1.58
CA PHE A 126 13.41 7.14 -0.88
C PHE A 126 13.90 6.10 -1.90
N GLY A 127 14.90 5.32 -1.51
CA GLY A 127 15.50 4.30 -2.37
C GLY A 127 15.42 2.89 -1.79
N PRO A 128 15.95 1.94 -2.54
CA PRO A 128 16.19 0.60 -2.05
C PRO A 128 17.06 0.61 -0.79
N PHE A 129 16.86 -0.38 0.05
CA PHE A 129 17.65 -0.61 1.25
C PHE A 129 18.47 -1.89 1.10
N THR A 130 19.77 -1.79 1.38
CA THR A 130 20.66 -2.95 1.43
C THR A 130 21.11 -3.14 2.87
N PRO A 131 20.70 -4.22 3.54
CA PRO A 131 21.13 -4.52 4.90
C PRO A 131 22.65 -4.67 4.98
N SER A 132 23.24 -4.16 6.07
CA SER A 132 24.67 -4.30 6.32
C SER A 132 25.11 -5.75 6.61
N THR A 133 24.16 -6.60 7.01
CA THR A 133 24.33 -8.05 7.19
C THR A 133 22.98 -8.76 7.08
N THR A 134 23.03 -10.02 6.69
CA THR A 134 21.89 -10.95 6.71
C THR A 134 22.22 -12.21 7.52
N GLU A 135 23.25 -12.12 8.39
CA GLU A 135 23.68 -13.22 9.24
C GLU A 135 22.54 -13.71 10.14
N GLY A 136 22.33 -15.02 10.19
CA GLY A 136 21.23 -15.66 10.93
C GLY A 136 19.87 -15.69 10.18
N ARG A 137 19.64 -14.85 9.17
CA ARG A 137 18.38 -14.84 8.41
C ARG A 137 18.13 -16.17 7.68
N SER A 138 19.15 -16.70 7.03
CA SER A 138 19.06 -17.97 6.30
C SER A 138 18.73 -19.16 7.22
N GLU A 139 19.20 -19.13 8.46
CA GLU A 139 18.91 -20.18 9.46
C GLU A 139 17.44 -20.12 9.90
N LEU A 140 16.90 -18.90 10.10
CA LEU A 140 15.49 -18.70 10.42
C LEU A 140 14.56 -19.18 9.30
N LEU A 141 14.92 -18.91 8.04
CA LEU A 141 14.17 -19.40 6.88
C LEU A 141 14.20 -20.94 6.78
N LYS A 142 15.36 -21.55 6.97
CA LYS A 142 15.49 -23.04 7.00
C LYS A 142 14.68 -23.65 8.12
N ALA A 143 14.70 -23.07 9.31
CA ALA A 143 13.93 -23.54 10.46
C ALA A 143 12.42 -23.50 10.20
N ALA A 144 11.95 -22.57 9.34
CA ALA A 144 10.56 -22.48 8.89
C ALA A 144 10.23 -23.43 7.72
N SER A 145 11.13 -24.35 7.33
CA SER A 145 10.98 -25.24 6.17
C SER A 145 10.77 -24.50 4.84
N LEU A 146 11.13 -23.23 4.79
CA LEU A 146 11.19 -22.47 3.56
C LEU A 146 12.55 -22.70 2.94
N GLU A 147 12.59 -23.40 1.80
CA GLU A 147 13.81 -23.50 1.01
C GLU A 147 14.21 -22.09 0.60
N CYS A 148 15.34 -21.67 1.17
CA CYS A 148 15.98 -20.45 0.75
C CYS A 148 16.66 -20.76 -0.59
N ASP A 149 15.93 -20.62 -1.68
CA ASP A 149 16.58 -20.44 -2.97
C ASP A 149 17.45 -19.19 -2.83
N ALA A 150 18.76 -19.41 -2.66
CA ALA A 150 19.73 -18.31 -2.78
C ALA A 150 19.59 -17.59 -4.14
N ALA A 151 19.00 -18.28 -5.12
CA ALA A 151 18.58 -17.76 -6.42
C ALA A 151 17.38 -16.77 -6.34
N THR A 152 16.62 -16.71 -5.24
CA THR A 152 15.50 -15.75 -5.14
C THR A 152 15.94 -14.31 -4.85
N LEU A 153 17.19 -14.11 -4.46
CA LEU A 153 17.83 -12.78 -4.42
C LEU A 153 18.37 -12.35 -5.80
N GLU A 154 18.45 -13.25 -6.77
CA GLU A 154 19.03 -13.00 -8.12
C GLU A 154 17.97 -12.97 -9.25
N CYS A 155 16.68 -13.27 -8.99
CA CYS A 155 15.74 -13.54 -10.08
C CYS A 155 15.12 -12.32 -10.75
N ASP A 156 15.03 -11.17 -10.07
CA ASP A 156 14.60 -9.92 -10.70
C ASP A 156 15.65 -8.85 -10.39
N ALA A 157 16.14 -8.17 -11.39
CA ALA A 157 17.12 -7.10 -11.28
C ALA A 157 16.68 -5.89 -10.39
N ALA A 158 15.53 -6.00 -9.74
CA ALA A 158 14.96 -4.98 -8.88
C ALA A 158 15.23 -5.28 -7.40
N PRO A 159 15.45 -4.24 -6.58
CA PRO A 159 15.65 -4.40 -5.15
C PRO A 159 14.42 -4.95 -4.46
N ASP A 160 14.61 -5.89 -3.54
CA ASP A 160 13.54 -6.54 -2.79
C ASP A 160 13.34 -5.95 -1.39
N CYS A 161 14.18 -5.03 -0.96
CA CYS A 161 14.11 -4.41 0.35
C CYS A 161 14.10 -2.88 0.26
N PHE A 162 13.29 -2.26 1.12
CA PHE A 162 13.17 -0.81 1.24
C PHE A 162 13.12 -0.40 2.70
N PHE A 163 13.57 0.82 2.99
CA PHE A 163 13.35 1.47 4.27
C PHE A 163 12.70 2.83 4.05
N ILE A 164 11.57 3.09 4.71
CA ILE A 164 10.77 4.30 4.53
C ILE A 164 10.12 4.71 5.85
N ASN A 165 9.95 6.02 6.07
CA ASN A 165 9.20 6.55 7.21
C ASN A 165 7.90 7.18 6.71
N THR A 166 6.78 6.55 7.03
CA THR A 166 5.41 7.00 6.70
C THR A 166 4.64 7.54 7.91
N GLY A 167 5.36 8.13 8.88
CA GLY A 167 4.88 8.52 10.21
C GLY A 167 5.48 7.62 11.30
N SER A 168 5.93 6.44 10.91
CA SER A 168 6.80 5.56 11.69
C SER A 168 7.77 4.84 10.75
N PRO A 169 8.94 4.37 11.24
CA PRO A 169 9.92 3.69 10.40
C PRO A 169 9.42 2.29 10.01
N HIS A 170 9.57 1.95 8.73
CA HIS A 170 9.19 0.67 8.14
C HIS A 170 10.33 0.08 7.31
N TYR A 171 10.73 -1.13 7.64
CA TYR A 171 11.45 -2.03 6.75
C TYR A 171 10.42 -2.83 5.96
N VAL A 172 10.57 -2.85 4.65
CA VAL A 172 9.66 -3.56 3.73
C VAL A 172 10.47 -4.56 2.94
N GLU A 173 10.08 -5.83 2.99
CA GLU A 173 10.72 -6.94 2.27
C GLU A 173 9.69 -7.62 1.36
N TYR A 174 10.04 -7.74 0.06
CA TYR A 174 9.21 -8.43 -0.92
C TYR A 174 9.49 -9.93 -0.90
N VAL A 175 8.42 -10.72 -0.81
CA VAL A 175 8.47 -12.18 -0.69
C VAL A 175 7.51 -12.84 -1.70
N LYS A 176 7.76 -14.09 -2.08
CA LYS A 176 6.93 -14.82 -3.07
C LYS A 176 5.61 -15.33 -2.49
N ASN A 177 5.62 -15.80 -1.26
CA ASN A 177 4.45 -16.32 -0.56
C ASN A 177 4.44 -15.79 0.88
N VAL A 178 3.64 -14.76 1.09
CA VAL A 178 3.55 -14.13 2.41
C VAL A 178 2.70 -14.93 3.39
N ALA A 179 1.81 -15.80 2.89
CA ALA A 179 0.90 -16.56 3.75
C ALA A 179 1.65 -17.49 4.72
N ASP A 180 2.67 -18.18 4.22
CA ASP A 180 3.45 -19.15 5.00
C ASP A 180 4.76 -18.53 5.55
N TYR A 181 4.95 -17.21 5.39
CA TYR A 181 6.19 -16.55 5.80
C TYR A 181 6.30 -16.47 7.33
N PRO A 182 7.48 -16.74 7.93
CA PRO A 182 7.67 -16.78 9.38
C PRO A 182 7.78 -15.37 9.97
N VAL A 183 6.66 -14.64 9.98
CA VAL A 183 6.59 -13.22 10.33
C VAL A 183 7.14 -12.93 11.72
N ASP A 184 6.82 -13.75 12.72
CA ASP A 184 7.30 -13.50 14.08
C ASP A 184 8.83 -13.66 14.20
N ALA A 185 9.40 -14.70 13.58
CA ALA A 185 10.83 -14.94 13.68
C ALA A 185 11.65 -13.90 12.91
N LEU A 186 11.30 -13.66 11.65
CA LEU A 186 12.01 -12.69 10.80
C LEU A 186 11.63 -11.25 11.13
N GLY A 187 10.39 -11.01 11.56
CA GLY A 187 9.96 -9.72 12.06
C GLY A 187 10.78 -9.31 13.27
N LYS A 188 10.94 -10.19 14.25
CA LYS A 188 11.79 -9.96 15.43
C LYS A 188 13.26 -9.73 15.06
N TYR A 189 13.78 -10.49 14.08
CA TYR A 189 15.14 -10.32 13.58
C TYR A 189 15.36 -8.91 13.02
N TRP A 190 14.52 -8.46 12.09
CA TRP A 190 14.61 -7.14 11.47
C TRP A 190 14.25 -6.01 12.43
N ARG A 191 13.29 -6.21 13.33
CA ARG A 191 12.86 -5.25 14.34
C ARG A 191 14.02 -4.67 15.15
N TRP A 192 15.01 -5.51 15.47
CA TRP A 192 16.17 -5.17 16.29
C TRP A 192 17.48 -5.20 15.50
N HIS A 193 17.40 -5.18 14.16
CA HIS A 193 18.60 -5.20 13.34
C HIS A 193 19.42 -3.92 13.57
N LYS A 194 20.76 -4.06 13.61
CA LYS A 194 21.69 -2.97 13.94
C LYS A 194 21.62 -1.76 13.02
N ASP A 195 21.08 -1.91 11.81
CA ASP A 195 20.90 -0.82 10.86
C ASP A 195 19.75 0.12 11.25
N PHE A 196 18.92 -0.26 12.23
CA PHE A 196 17.78 0.51 12.72
C PHE A 196 18.00 0.92 14.17
N GLU A 197 18.67 2.04 14.42
CA GLU A 197 19.07 2.52 15.76
C GLU A 197 17.93 2.49 16.78
N LYS A 198 16.72 2.92 16.38
CA LYS A 198 15.51 2.94 17.22
C LYS A 198 14.56 1.78 16.92
N GLY A 199 15.04 0.81 16.15
CA GLY A 199 14.25 -0.27 15.62
C GLY A 199 13.21 0.17 14.58
N THR A 200 12.56 -0.78 13.95
CA THR A 200 11.62 -0.54 12.84
C THR A 200 10.39 -1.44 12.95
N ASN A 201 9.28 -1.05 12.33
CA ASN A 201 8.23 -1.99 11.95
C ASN A 201 8.72 -2.81 10.75
N VAL A 202 8.26 -4.03 10.60
CA VAL A 202 8.68 -4.93 9.52
C VAL A 202 7.47 -5.39 8.74
N ASN A 203 7.49 -5.17 7.42
CA ASN A 203 6.41 -5.55 6.54
C ASN A 203 6.93 -6.54 5.49
N PHE A 204 6.28 -7.70 5.42
CA PHE A 204 6.51 -8.69 4.38
C PHE A 204 5.40 -8.56 3.33
N VAL A 205 5.80 -8.39 2.07
CA VAL A 205 4.89 -7.99 0.99
C VAL A 205 4.96 -8.98 -0.15
N GLU A 206 3.82 -9.51 -0.55
CA GLU A 206 3.64 -10.26 -1.79
C GLU A 206 2.88 -9.40 -2.79
N VAL A 207 3.44 -9.26 -4.00
CA VAL A 207 2.74 -8.65 -5.12
C VAL A 207 1.85 -9.70 -5.76
N ILE A 208 0.53 -9.47 -5.73
CA ILE A 208 -0.42 -10.43 -6.28
C ILE A 208 -0.62 -10.15 -7.77
N PRO A 209 -0.41 -11.15 -8.65
CA PRO A 209 -0.85 -11.07 -10.04
C PRO A 209 -2.38 -11.03 -10.05
N THR A 210 -2.96 -9.86 -9.98
CA THR A 210 -4.42 -9.72 -9.91
C THR A 210 -5.07 -9.90 -11.26
N SER A 211 -6.22 -10.61 -11.26
CA SER A 211 -7.31 -10.25 -12.16
C SER A 211 -7.74 -8.82 -11.78
N PRO A 212 -7.54 -7.82 -12.64
CA PRO A 212 -7.87 -6.43 -12.33
C PRO A 212 -9.30 -6.28 -11.76
N ASN A 213 -10.22 -7.09 -12.24
CA ASN A 213 -11.64 -7.01 -11.93
C ASN A 213 -12.01 -7.24 -10.45
N SER A 214 -11.28 -8.08 -9.69
CA SER A 214 -11.60 -8.32 -8.27
C SER A 214 -11.18 -7.14 -7.40
N ALA A 215 -9.97 -6.63 -7.61
CA ALA A 215 -9.47 -5.47 -6.88
C ALA A 215 -10.25 -4.20 -7.22
N ILE A 216 -10.61 -3.99 -8.50
CA ILE A 216 -11.45 -2.87 -8.93
C ILE A 216 -12.82 -2.92 -8.24
N LYS A 217 -13.46 -4.08 -8.18
CA LYS A 217 -14.74 -4.23 -7.48
C LYS A 217 -14.65 -3.88 -5.99
N ALA A 218 -13.60 -4.33 -5.30
CA ALA A 218 -13.38 -4.01 -3.89
C ALA A 218 -13.19 -2.49 -3.70
N LEU A 219 -12.40 -1.84 -4.55
CA LEU A 219 -12.17 -0.39 -4.50
C LEU A 219 -13.45 0.40 -4.82
N GLN A 220 -14.25 -0.06 -5.78
CA GLN A 220 -15.55 0.54 -6.09
C GLN A 220 -16.54 0.41 -4.93
N GLN A 221 -16.54 -0.73 -4.22
CA GLN A 221 -17.32 -0.90 -3.00
C GLN A 221 -16.92 0.10 -1.89
N TYR A 222 -15.69 0.60 -1.91
CA TYR A 222 -15.23 1.65 -1.02
C TYR A 222 -15.55 3.07 -1.52
N GLY A 223 -16.22 3.21 -2.66
CA GLY A 223 -16.51 4.52 -3.25
C GLY A 223 -15.30 5.22 -3.85
N ILE A 224 -14.21 4.47 -4.11
CA ILE A 224 -13.01 5.02 -4.76
C ILE A 224 -13.29 5.12 -6.25
N LEU A 225 -13.45 6.36 -6.73
CA LEU A 225 -13.71 6.66 -8.14
C LEU A 225 -12.41 6.59 -8.95
N GLY A 226 -12.52 6.15 -10.21
CA GLY A 226 -11.37 6.05 -11.11
C GLY A 226 -10.41 4.89 -10.79
N ALA A 227 -10.85 3.90 -9.99
CA ALA A 227 -10.04 2.72 -9.68
C ALA A 227 -9.63 1.95 -10.95
N GLU A 228 -10.45 1.94 -11.98
CA GLU A 228 -10.19 1.23 -13.24
C GLU A 228 -8.98 1.77 -14.00
N GLU A 229 -8.77 3.09 -13.97
CA GLU A 229 -7.70 3.77 -14.71
C GLU A 229 -6.41 3.89 -13.88
N ASN A 230 -6.54 3.91 -12.54
CA ASN A 230 -5.48 4.30 -11.62
C ASN A 230 -4.92 3.12 -10.79
N LEU A 231 -5.52 1.92 -10.90
CA LEU A 231 -5.07 0.76 -10.14
C LEU A 231 -3.70 0.27 -10.65
N CYS A 232 -2.70 0.34 -9.78
CA CYS A 232 -1.34 -0.11 -10.06
C CYS A 232 -1.11 -1.59 -9.76
N GLY A 233 -1.84 -2.14 -8.80
CA GLY A 233 -1.70 -3.53 -8.39
C GLY A 233 -2.38 -3.85 -7.07
N SER A 234 -2.23 -5.12 -6.68
CA SER A 234 -2.70 -5.63 -5.39
C SER A 234 -1.55 -6.25 -4.62
N LEU A 235 -1.59 -6.06 -3.32
CA LEU A 235 -0.57 -6.53 -2.39
C LEU A 235 -1.22 -7.37 -1.29
N LYS A 236 -0.51 -8.39 -0.81
CA LYS A 236 -0.74 -8.99 0.52
C LYS A 236 0.36 -8.54 1.44
N VAL A 237 0.00 -8.12 2.65
CA VAL A 237 0.93 -7.57 3.62
C VAL A 237 0.72 -8.24 4.97
N ARG A 238 1.83 -8.68 5.58
CA ARG A 238 1.88 -9.11 6.99
C ARG A 238 2.92 -8.28 7.72
N THR A 239 2.57 -7.80 8.91
CA THR A 239 3.38 -6.83 9.63
C THR A 239 3.72 -7.30 11.04
N TYR A 240 5.02 -7.27 11.38
CA TYR A 240 5.52 -7.32 12.75
C TYR A 240 5.68 -5.90 13.26
N GLU A 241 4.96 -5.53 14.30
CA GLU A 241 4.84 -4.14 14.71
C GLU A 241 5.72 -3.78 15.89
N ARG A 242 6.43 -2.66 15.76
CA ARG A 242 7.24 -2.06 16.82
C ARG A 242 6.34 -1.56 17.96
N GLY A 243 6.66 -1.98 19.19
CA GLY A 243 5.88 -1.62 20.37
C GLY A 243 4.83 -2.65 20.73
N VAL A 244 4.33 -3.43 19.77
CA VAL A 244 3.52 -4.63 20.02
C VAL A 244 4.43 -5.85 20.15
N GLU A 245 5.53 -5.88 19.41
CA GLU A 245 6.56 -6.93 19.38
C GLU A 245 5.97 -8.29 18.96
N ALA A 246 5.02 -8.27 18.05
CA ALA A 246 4.36 -9.43 17.46
C ALA A 246 3.75 -9.07 16.10
N GLU A 247 3.27 -10.09 15.37
CA GLU A 247 2.45 -9.87 14.18
C GLU A 247 1.11 -9.22 14.55
N THR A 248 0.72 -8.18 13.80
CA THR A 248 -0.56 -7.47 13.97
C THR A 248 -1.48 -7.67 12.78
N PHE A 249 -2.77 -7.42 12.98
CA PHE A 249 -3.77 -7.57 11.91
C PHE A 249 -3.56 -6.57 10.76
N ALA A 250 -3.22 -5.33 11.05
CA ALA A 250 -2.87 -4.33 10.07
C ALA A 250 -2.20 -3.12 10.71
N CYS A 251 -1.07 -2.68 10.16
CA CYS A 251 -0.43 -1.42 10.50
C CYS A 251 -0.70 -0.40 9.38
N GLY A 252 -1.44 0.67 9.67
CA GLY A 252 -1.86 1.64 8.63
C GLY A 252 -0.68 2.31 7.93
N THR A 253 0.35 2.72 8.69
CA THR A 253 1.60 3.28 8.13
C THR A 253 2.38 2.22 7.35
N GLY A 254 2.36 0.95 7.79
CA GLY A 254 2.99 -0.18 7.10
C GLY A 254 2.32 -0.52 5.78
N VAL A 255 1.00 -0.49 5.72
CA VAL A 255 0.22 -0.64 4.49
C VAL A 255 0.56 0.48 3.49
N THR A 256 0.65 1.72 3.98
CA THR A 256 1.08 2.88 3.18
C THR A 256 2.51 2.68 2.67
N ALA A 257 3.45 2.32 3.53
CA ALA A 257 4.83 2.03 3.17
C ALA A 257 4.92 0.94 2.07
N SER A 258 4.15 -0.13 2.21
CA SER A 258 4.11 -1.24 1.25
C SER A 258 3.64 -0.81 -0.13
N ALA A 259 2.62 0.04 -0.22
CA ALA A 259 2.10 0.54 -1.49
C ALA A 259 3.10 1.48 -2.20
N LEU A 260 3.70 2.43 -1.45
CA LEU A 260 4.67 3.37 -2.02
C LEU A 260 5.94 2.65 -2.49
N THR A 261 6.43 1.68 -1.72
CA THR A 261 7.60 0.88 -2.11
C THR A 261 7.31 -0.04 -3.29
N ALA A 262 6.09 -0.58 -3.42
CA ALA A 262 5.66 -1.37 -4.58
C ALA A 262 5.71 -0.54 -5.86
N PHE A 263 5.22 0.70 -5.80
CA PHE A 263 5.31 1.62 -6.92
C PHE A 263 6.77 1.93 -7.28
N ARG A 264 7.59 2.25 -6.29
CA ARG A 264 9.03 2.53 -6.48
C ARG A 264 9.77 1.31 -7.08
N ARG A 265 9.53 0.12 -6.53
CA ARG A 265 10.11 -1.14 -7.02
C ARG A 265 9.79 -1.34 -8.50
N ARG A 266 8.53 -1.16 -8.88
CA ARG A 266 8.09 -1.27 -10.27
C ARG A 266 8.76 -0.25 -11.18
N MET A 267 8.90 1.01 -10.74
CA MET A 267 9.59 2.04 -11.52
C MET A 267 11.05 1.67 -11.77
N LEU A 268 11.73 1.12 -10.78
CA LEU A 268 13.12 0.65 -10.91
C LEU A 268 13.23 -0.52 -11.89
N GLN A 269 12.32 -1.50 -11.83
CA GLN A 269 12.25 -2.61 -12.79
C GLN A 269 12.11 -2.12 -14.23
N LEU A 270 11.22 -1.17 -14.47
CA LEU A 270 11.02 -0.58 -15.79
C LEU A 270 12.25 0.21 -16.28
N ALA A 271 12.90 0.96 -15.40
CA ALA A 271 14.11 1.68 -15.75
C ALA A 271 15.25 0.73 -16.17
N MET A 272 15.40 -0.40 -15.48
CA MET A 272 16.40 -1.42 -15.80
C MET A 272 16.09 -2.17 -17.11
N SER A 273 14.83 -2.38 -17.44
CA SER A 273 14.41 -3.06 -18.68
C SER A 273 14.61 -2.22 -19.94
N VAL A 274 14.79 -0.91 -19.81
CA VAL A 274 14.97 0.04 -20.93
C VAL A 274 16.44 0.25 -21.29
N THR A 275 17.41 -0.19 -20.44
CA THR A 275 18.83 -0.12 -20.81
C THR A 275 19.18 -1.24 -21.79
N PRO A 276 19.42 -0.97 -23.09
CA PRO A 276 19.87 -2.01 -24.03
C PRO A 276 21.27 -2.46 -23.62
N ASP A 277 21.57 -3.74 -23.79
CA ASP A 277 22.90 -4.33 -23.72
C ASP A 277 23.95 -3.49 -24.47
N ALA A 278 24.61 -2.58 -23.80
CA ALA A 278 25.77 -1.84 -24.31
C ALA A 278 27.09 -2.56 -23.95
N ALA A 279 27.05 -3.88 -23.71
CA ALA A 279 28.22 -4.64 -23.26
C ALA A 279 28.65 -5.78 -24.18
N THR A 280 28.19 -5.83 -25.45
CA THR A 280 28.71 -6.85 -26.39
C THR A 280 28.99 -6.26 -27.78
N SER A 281 29.87 -5.22 -27.86
CA SER A 281 30.46 -4.85 -29.13
C SER A 281 31.78 -4.08 -28.97
N THR A 282 32.78 -4.70 -28.36
CA THR A 282 34.19 -4.28 -28.50
C THR A 282 35.10 -5.46 -28.25
N SER A 283 35.19 -6.40 -29.21
CA SER A 283 36.43 -7.14 -29.49
C SER A 283 36.25 -8.00 -30.74
N ALA A 284 36.32 -7.41 -31.93
CA ALA A 284 36.78 -8.07 -33.16
C ALA A 284 37.01 -7.04 -34.25
N ALA A 285 38.12 -6.36 -34.14
CA ALA A 285 38.71 -5.70 -35.30
C ALA A 285 40.20 -5.91 -35.19
N THR A 286 40.69 -6.95 -35.86
CA THR A 286 41.96 -6.96 -36.62
C THR A 286 42.21 -8.38 -37.12
N SER A 287 41.97 -8.61 -38.37
CA SER A 287 42.94 -9.20 -39.33
C SER A 287 42.28 -9.30 -40.70
N ALA A 288 42.78 -8.45 -41.60
CA ALA A 288 42.56 -8.51 -43.01
C ALA A 288 43.35 -9.68 -43.60
N SER A 289 42.77 -10.43 -44.55
CA SER A 289 43.42 -10.82 -45.77
C SER A 289 42.46 -11.48 -46.75
N SER A 290 42.29 -10.83 -47.87
CA SER A 290 42.15 -11.28 -49.24
C SER A 290 41.88 -12.76 -49.55
N ALA A 291 40.84 -13.00 -50.34
CA ALA A 291 40.88 -13.67 -51.67
C ALA A 291 39.48 -13.87 -52.26
N THR A 292 39.23 -13.16 -53.31
CA THR A 292 38.78 -13.44 -54.67
C THR A 292 37.91 -14.67 -55.00
N SER A 293 36.92 -14.33 -55.85
CA SER A 293 36.31 -15.04 -56.99
C SER A 293 35.16 -16.00 -56.63
N ALA A 294 34.08 -15.73 -57.22
CA ALA A 294 33.47 -15.89 -58.49
C ALA A 294 32.26 -16.87 -58.50
N SER A 295 31.19 -16.37 -59.00
CA SER A 295 30.29 -16.90 -60.03
C SER A 295 29.09 -17.76 -59.67
N SER A 296 28.03 -17.33 -60.22
CA SER A 296 26.90 -17.91 -60.98
C SER A 296 25.75 -18.46 -60.14
N ALA A 297 24.63 -17.83 -60.28
CA ALA A 297 23.59 -17.85 -61.29
C ALA A 297 22.66 -19.06 -61.23
N THR A 298 21.44 -18.81 -61.14
CA THR A 298 20.25 -19.22 -61.95
C THR A 298 19.06 -19.49 -61.04
N SER A 299 18.06 -18.68 -61.15
CA SER A 299 16.82 -18.73 -61.94
C SER A 299 15.77 -19.72 -61.40
N ALA A 300 14.69 -19.23 -61.17
CA ALA A 300 13.38 -19.09 -61.84
C ALA A 300 12.35 -19.91 -61.03
N SER A 301 11.23 -19.46 -60.83
CA SER A 301 10.03 -19.03 -61.51
C SER A 301 8.82 -19.66 -60.84
N ALA A 302 7.87 -18.81 -60.58
CA ALA A 302 6.52 -18.75 -61.10
C ALA A 302 5.55 -19.76 -60.49
N ALA A 303 4.36 -19.49 -60.21
CA ALA A 303 3.31 -18.60 -60.59
C ALA A 303 1.96 -19.16 -60.15
N THR A 304 1.01 -18.24 -59.89
CA THR A 304 -0.39 -18.30 -60.33
C THR A 304 -1.32 -19.29 -59.64
N SER A 305 -2.51 -19.00 -59.26
CA SER A 305 -3.65 -18.21 -59.76
C SER A 305 -4.77 -18.29 -58.72
N ALA A 306 -5.46 -17.24 -58.35
CA ALA A 306 -6.61 -16.62 -58.95
C ALA A 306 -7.96 -17.34 -58.77
N SER A 307 -8.92 -16.55 -58.32
CA SER A 307 -10.34 -16.41 -58.64
C SER A 307 -11.31 -17.21 -57.78
N ALA A 308 -12.52 -16.81 -57.48
CA ALA A 308 -13.33 -15.68 -57.93
C ALA A 308 -14.53 -15.53 -56.96
N ALA A 309 -15.11 -14.38 -57.03
CA ALA A 309 -16.32 -13.88 -56.42
C ALA A 309 -17.58 -14.71 -56.64
N THR A 310 -18.55 -14.56 -55.77
CA THR A 310 -19.94 -14.27 -56.21
C THR A 310 -20.74 -13.61 -55.09
N SER A 311 -21.46 -12.61 -55.47
CA SER A 311 -22.41 -11.73 -54.82
C SER A 311 -23.75 -12.41 -54.55
N ALA A 312 -24.41 -12.05 -53.47
CA ALA A 312 -25.88 -11.87 -53.47
C ALA A 312 -26.32 -10.95 -52.33
N SER A 313 -27.00 -9.91 -52.70
CA SER A 313 -27.74 -8.93 -51.94
C SER A 313 -29.06 -9.48 -51.43
N ALA A 314 -29.48 -9.08 -50.25
CA ALA A 314 -30.90 -8.76 -49.96
C ALA A 314 -31.04 -7.95 -48.68
N ASP A 315 -31.69 -6.83 -48.81
CA ASP A 315 -32.22 -5.92 -47.77
C ASP A 315 -33.13 -6.61 -46.77
N THR A 316 -33.12 -6.16 -45.50
CA THR A 316 -34.27 -5.46 -44.89
C THR A 316 -34.01 -5.09 -43.42
N SER A 317 -34.31 -3.80 -43.17
CA SER A 317 -34.90 -3.17 -41.96
C SER A 317 -34.24 -3.35 -40.56
N ALA A 318 -33.69 -2.25 -40.14
CA ALA A 318 -33.73 -1.53 -38.87
C ALA A 318 -34.33 -2.22 -37.63
N SER A 319 -33.48 -2.40 -36.64
CA SER A 319 -33.77 -1.99 -35.25
C SER A 319 -32.45 -1.72 -34.55
N ALA A 320 -32.28 -0.50 -34.04
CA ALA A 320 -31.12 -0.05 -33.29
C ALA A 320 -31.12 -0.75 -31.94
N VAL A 321 -30.30 -1.76 -31.81
CA VAL A 321 -29.87 -2.27 -30.52
C VAL A 321 -28.49 -1.66 -30.28
N HIS A 322 -28.41 -0.81 -29.26
CA HIS A 322 -27.15 -0.31 -28.75
C HIS A 322 -26.27 -1.52 -28.41
N SER A 323 -25.34 -1.84 -29.24
CA SER A 323 -24.26 -2.75 -28.91
C SER A 323 -23.39 -2.06 -27.84
N ALA A 324 -23.59 -2.51 -26.60
CA ALA A 324 -22.62 -2.25 -25.57
C ALA A 324 -21.26 -2.76 -26.08
N SER A 325 -20.36 -1.83 -26.34
CA SER A 325 -18.96 -2.07 -26.62
C SER A 325 -18.44 -3.03 -25.53
N ALA A 326 -18.02 -4.22 -25.92
CA ALA A 326 -17.32 -5.13 -25.05
C ALA A 326 -16.11 -4.39 -24.48
N ALA A 327 -16.16 -4.06 -23.19
CA ALA A 327 -15.05 -3.44 -22.50
C ALA A 327 -13.84 -4.36 -22.67
N ASN A 328 -12.84 -3.85 -23.34
CA ASN A 328 -11.53 -4.46 -23.47
C ASN A 328 -11.02 -4.78 -22.04
N PRO A 329 -10.62 -6.02 -21.71
CA PRO A 329 -10.12 -6.31 -20.38
C PRO A 329 -8.96 -5.36 -20.09
N ALA A 330 -9.07 -4.60 -19.01
CA ALA A 330 -8.07 -3.62 -18.59
C ALA A 330 -6.69 -4.29 -18.63
N ARG A 331 -5.82 -3.86 -19.54
CA ARG A 331 -4.43 -4.32 -19.59
C ARG A 331 -3.82 -3.94 -18.24
N PRO A 332 -3.15 -4.86 -17.53
CA PRO A 332 -2.32 -4.46 -16.41
C PRO A 332 -1.42 -3.33 -16.92
N CYS A 333 -1.31 -2.23 -16.17
CA CYS A 333 -0.49 -1.08 -16.53
C CYS A 333 0.96 -1.55 -16.78
N THR A 334 1.23 -2.09 -17.96
CA THR A 334 2.52 -2.66 -18.38
C THR A 334 3.48 -1.59 -18.85
N THR A 335 2.97 -0.39 -19.05
CA THR A 335 3.77 0.81 -19.37
C THR A 335 3.48 1.82 -18.27
N LEU A 336 4.53 2.40 -17.68
CA LEU A 336 4.37 3.71 -17.05
C LEU A 336 3.69 4.59 -18.10
N PRO A 337 2.64 5.34 -17.76
CA PRO A 337 2.21 6.40 -18.63
C PRO A 337 3.46 7.21 -19.00
N ALA A 338 3.79 7.32 -20.27
CA ALA A 338 4.99 8.01 -20.74
C ALA A 338 5.04 9.48 -20.28
N GLU A 339 3.96 9.94 -19.70
CA GLU A 339 3.76 11.25 -19.12
C GLU A 339 3.13 11.04 -17.74
N CYS A 340 3.97 11.05 -16.68
CA CYS A 340 3.47 11.35 -15.34
C CYS A 340 3.00 12.81 -15.36
N ALA A 341 1.79 13.03 -15.88
CA ALA A 341 1.16 14.34 -15.81
C ALA A 341 1.00 14.71 -14.34
N HIS A 342 1.35 15.95 -13.98
CA HIS A 342 1.09 16.49 -12.65
C HIS A 342 -0.36 16.19 -12.25
N GLY A 343 -0.55 15.54 -11.08
CA GLY A 343 -1.86 15.22 -10.54
C GLY A 343 -2.43 13.86 -10.95
N HIS A 344 -1.65 12.98 -11.62
CA HIS A 344 -2.10 11.61 -11.85
C HIS A 344 -2.11 10.81 -10.52
N LYS A 345 -3.26 10.19 -10.23
CA LYS A 345 -3.44 9.36 -9.03
C LYS A 345 -3.03 7.92 -9.30
N TYR A 346 -2.41 7.31 -8.32
CA TYR A 346 -2.05 5.90 -8.30
C TYR A 346 -2.74 5.22 -7.13
N ILE A 347 -3.21 4.00 -7.32
CA ILE A 347 -3.97 3.25 -6.31
C ILE A 347 -3.38 1.86 -6.18
N TYR A 348 -3.20 1.41 -4.93
CA TYR A 348 -2.92 0.02 -4.59
C TYR A 348 -4.03 -0.53 -3.70
N ALA A 349 -4.54 -1.70 -4.05
CA ALA A 349 -5.36 -2.51 -3.16
C ALA A 349 -4.44 -3.34 -2.26
N VAL A 350 -4.67 -3.32 -0.95
CA VAL A 350 -3.81 -3.99 0.01
C VAL A 350 -4.62 -4.91 0.92
N ASN A 351 -4.33 -6.20 0.86
CA ASN A 351 -4.89 -7.21 1.74
C ASN A 351 -3.96 -7.40 2.95
N ALA A 352 -4.40 -6.94 4.11
CA ALA A 352 -3.80 -7.23 5.40
C ALA A 352 -4.61 -8.32 6.12
N LEU A 353 -4.08 -8.92 7.19
CA LEU A 353 -4.83 -9.92 7.97
C LEU A 353 -6.16 -9.39 8.50
N GLY A 354 -6.22 -8.11 8.81
CA GLY A 354 -7.43 -7.44 9.32
C GLY A 354 -8.42 -7.00 8.26
N GLY A 355 -8.14 -7.22 6.98
CA GLY A 355 -9.04 -6.91 5.88
C GLY A 355 -8.41 -6.11 4.75
N GLU A 356 -9.25 -5.70 3.82
CA GLU A 356 -8.85 -4.95 2.65
C GLU A 356 -8.75 -3.45 2.94
N LEU A 357 -7.69 -2.85 2.42
CA LEU A 357 -7.38 -1.43 2.50
C LEU A 357 -6.98 -0.92 1.12
N ALA A 358 -7.02 0.38 0.91
CA ALA A 358 -6.50 1.01 -0.29
C ALA A 358 -5.54 2.14 0.05
N VAL A 359 -4.51 2.31 -0.75
CA VAL A 359 -3.60 3.45 -0.68
C VAL A 359 -3.65 4.20 -1.99
N GLU A 360 -4.02 5.48 -1.92
CA GLU A 360 -4.05 6.41 -3.05
C GLU A 360 -2.93 7.43 -2.86
N PHE A 361 -2.27 7.83 -3.95
CA PHE A 361 -1.25 8.88 -3.92
C PHE A 361 -1.02 9.48 -5.31
N GLU A 362 -0.35 10.61 -5.34
CA GLU A 362 0.21 11.25 -6.53
C GLU A 362 1.73 11.13 -6.49
N TYR A 363 2.36 10.98 -7.65
CA TYR A 363 3.81 10.92 -7.77
C TYR A 363 4.34 12.04 -8.67
N GLU A 364 5.24 12.83 -8.11
CA GLU A 364 5.91 13.94 -8.79
C GLU A 364 7.36 13.53 -9.08
N LYS A 365 7.65 13.23 -10.35
CA LYS A 365 9.01 12.91 -10.79
C LYS A 365 9.90 14.15 -10.70
N GLU A 366 11.06 14.04 -10.07
CA GLU A 366 12.05 15.12 -10.09
C GLU A 366 12.71 15.21 -11.47
N ALA A 367 12.78 16.44 -12.01
CA ALA A 367 13.52 16.70 -13.25
C ALA A 367 15.00 16.44 -12.96
N GLY A 368 15.56 15.41 -13.57
CA GLY A 368 16.98 15.11 -13.46
C GLY A 368 17.82 16.30 -13.98
N ASN A 369 18.69 16.84 -13.16
CA ASN A 369 19.73 17.73 -13.62
C ASN A 369 20.61 16.97 -14.63
N GLY A 370 20.58 17.39 -15.87
CA GLY A 370 21.18 16.74 -17.04
C GLY A 370 22.71 16.66 -17.03
N SER A 371 23.32 16.04 -16.03
CA SER A 371 24.72 15.65 -16.08
C SER A 371 24.82 14.12 -16.04
N GLY A 372 25.11 13.55 -17.20
CA GLY A 372 25.17 12.16 -17.56
C GLY A 372 25.68 11.18 -16.51
N ASN A 373 24.77 10.48 -15.89
CA ASN A 373 25.04 9.14 -15.37
C ASN A 373 23.85 8.24 -15.74
N VAL A 374 24.14 7.20 -16.49
CA VAL A 374 23.22 6.21 -17.08
C VAL A 374 22.74 5.19 -16.03
N SER A 375 22.67 5.53 -14.77
CA SER A 375 21.92 4.77 -13.78
C SER A 375 20.58 5.46 -13.61
N GLY A 376 19.51 4.85 -14.13
CA GLY A 376 18.16 5.39 -14.18
C GLY A 376 17.69 5.90 -12.82
N ASN A 377 18.00 7.15 -12.51
CA ASN A 377 17.64 7.80 -11.27
C ASN A 377 16.15 8.10 -11.31
N VAL A 378 15.37 7.23 -10.70
CA VAL A 378 13.90 7.35 -10.56
C VAL A 378 13.62 8.06 -9.25
N SER A 379 14.08 9.33 -9.10
CA SER A 379 13.76 10.10 -7.90
C SER A 379 12.46 10.88 -8.06
N GLY A 380 11.74 11.09 -6.95
CA GLY A 380 10.49 11.84 -6.98
C GLY A 380 9.74 11.79 -5.65
N LYS A 381 8.73 12.62 -5.53
CA LYS A 381 7.97 12.86 -4.30
C LYS A 381 6.60 12.24 -4.36
N PHE A 382 6.16 11.68 -3.25
CA PHE A 382 4.80 11.15 -3.08
C PHE A 382 3.95 12.17 -2.34
N ARG A 383 2.85 12.57 -2.94
CA ARG A 383 1.96 13.62 -2.45
C ARG A 383 0.53 13.11 -2.38
N ASN A 384 -0.29 13.82 -1.63
CA ASN A 384 -1.70 13.50 -1.50
C ASN A 384 -1.97 12.04 -1.17
N ILE A 385 -1.17 11.51 -0.22
CA ILE A 385 -1.24 10.11 0.20
C ILE A 385 -2.45 9.92 1.10
N TYR A 386 -3.30 8.95 0.78
CA TYR A 386 -4.47 8.58 1.57
C TYR A 386 -4.52 7.08 1.82
N LEU A 387 -4.89 6.74 3.05
CA LEU A 387 -5.20 5.38 3.47
C LEU A 387 -6.72 5.26 3.62
N THR A 388 -7.34 4.40 2.81
CA THR A 388 -8.78 4.16 2.80
C THR A 388 -9.11 2.77 3.30
N GLY A 389 -10.13 2.67 4.13
CA GLY A 389 -10.60 1.39 4.64
C GLY A 389 -11.79 1.50 5.58
N PRO A 390 -12.35 0.36 5.97
CA PRO A 390 -13.51 0.32 6.86
C PRO A 390 -13.14 0.77 8.28
N ALA A 391 -14.13 1.38 8.93
CA ALA A 391 -14.17 1.63 10.36
C ALA A 391 -15.54 1.19 10.85
N THR A 392 -15.55 0.14 11.65
CA THR A 392 -16.77 -0.58 12.03
C THR A 392 -17.15 -0.28 13.47
N PHE A 393 -18.38 0.16 13.69
CA PHE A 393 -19.00 0.20 14.99
C PHE A 393 -19.29 -1.22 15.47
N VAL A 394 -18.95 -1.55 16.70
CA VAL A 394 -19.16 -2.89 17.28
C VAL A 394 -20.31 -2.85 18.28
N PHE A 395 -20.19 -2.03 19.30
CA PHE A 395 -21.23 -1.79 20.31
C PHE A 395 -20.98 -0.49 21.09
N GLU A 396 -21.94 -0.08 21.89
CA GLU A 396 -21.78 0.95 22.93
C GLU A 396 -22.20 0.38 24.30
N THR A 397 -21.61 0.89 25.37
CA THR A 397 -21.87 0.39 26.72
C THR A 397 -21.56 1.43 27.78
N ASP A 398 -22.20 1.26 28.93
CA ASP A 398 -21.85 1.94 30.17
C ASP A 398 -20.99 1.02 31.04
N ILE A 399 -19.89 1.52 31.56
CA ILE A 399 -19.02 0.80 32.49
C ILE A 399 -18.84 1.57 33.78
N GLU A 400 -18.88 0.89 34.93
CA GLU A 400 -18.52 1.47 36.21
C GLU A 400 -17.06 1.12 36.56
N ILE A 401 -16.27 2.15 36.83
CA ILE A 401 -14.87 2.03 37.26
C ILE A 401 -14.80 2.38 38.75
N PHE A 402 -14.33 1.43 39.52
CA PHE A 402 -14.16 1.53 41.00
C PHE A 402 -12.71 1.83 41.35
#